data_42361c1fa6bc339cd6d284a63904ed3f
#
_entry.id   42361c1fa6bc339cd6d284a63904ed3f
#
_cell.length_a   1.000
_cell.length_b   1.000
_cell.length_c   1.000
_cell.angle_alpha   90.00
_cell.angle_beta   90.00
_cell.angle_gamma   90.00
#
_symmetry.space_group_name_H-M   'P 1'
#
loop_
_entity.id
_entity.type
_entity.pdbx_description
1 polymer ?
#
loop_
_entity_poly.entity_id
_entity_poly.type
_entity_poly.pdbx_seq_one_letter_code
_entity_poly.pdbx_strand_id
1 'polypeptide(L)'
;MSEKVSTNPTQNSVAKKVILALQHLIAMFGATVLVPILTGLDTSVALVSAGVGTLIFHAVTKRKVPVFLGSSFAFMGAIIAVKEAYNGDLAYAQGGIVIAGLIYVLFSFVIKKIGMDLIKKYLPAHVIGAMIIVIGLNLVPVAVGMARVNILLAV
;
A
#
# COMPACT_ATOMS: atom_id res chain seq x y z
N MET A 1 20.21 4.36 30.22
CA MET A 1 20.18 5.78 29.85
C MET A 1 18.85 6.00 29.12
N SER A 2 17.86 6.52 29.84
CA SER A 2 16.48 6.69 29.29
C SER A 2 16.44 8.04 28.58
N GLU A 3 16.42 8.00 27.26
CA GLU A 3 16.27 9.20 26.42
C GLU A 3 14.83 9.69 26.55
N LYS A 4 14.65 10.76 27.30
CA LYS A 4 13.38 11.49 27.35
C LYS A 4 13.12 12.08 25.98
N VAL A 5 12.21 11.46 25.22
CA VAL A 5 11.65 12.06 24.01
C VAL A 5 11.00 13.38 24.41
N SER A 6 11.68 14.48 24.08
CA SER A 6 11.17 15.84 24.27
C SER A 6 9.92 16.04 23.41
N THR A 7 8.76 15.94 24.00
CA THR A 7 7.48 16.30 23.34
C THR A 7 7.39 17.83 23.28
N ASN A 8 7.95 18.41 22.23
CA ASN A 8 7.79 19.83 21.93
C ASN A 8 6.29 20.14 21.68
N PRO A 9 5.69 21.10 22.40
CA PRO A 9 4.26 21.44 22.25
C PRO A 9 3.89 21.96 20.86
N THR A 10 4.85 22.36 20.03
CA THR A 10 4.66 22.73 18.62
C THR A 10 4.32 21.56 17.70
N GLN A 11 4.45 20.30 18.12
CA GLN A 11 4.08 19.14 17.30
C GLN A 11 2.56 18.92 17.16
N ASN A 12 1.75 19.58 17.96
CA ASN A 12 0.30 19.42 17.98
C ASN A 12 -0.49 20.54 17.29
N SER A 13 0.15 21.40 16.51
CA SER A 13 -0.54 22.43 15.74
C SER A 13 -1.54 21.82 14.77
N VAL A 14 -2.79 22.28 14.79
CA VAL A 14 -3.85 21.85 13.87
C VAL A 14 -3.41 22.04 12.42
N ALA A 15 -2.71 23.13 12.12
CA ALA A 15 -2.16 23.39 10.80
C ALA A 15 -1.21 22.28 10.33
N LYS A 16 -0.30 21.79 11.20
CA LYS A 16 0.61 20.70 10.87
C LYS A 16 -0.15 19.40 10.58
N LYS A 17 -1.18 19.09 11.36
CA LYS A 17 -2.03 17.90 11.13
C LYS A 17 -2.76 17.99 9.80
N VAL A 18 -3.29 19.16 9.44
CA VAL A 18 -3.97 19.39 8.17
C VAL A 18 -3.00 19.22 6.99
N ILE A 19 -1.80 19.82 7.07
CA ILE A 19 -0.78 19.70 6.02
C ILE A 19 -0.37 18.24 5.83
N LEU A 20 -0.11 17.51 6.91
CA LEU A 20 0.26 16.09 6.85
C LEU A 20 -0.88 15.24 6.30
N ALA A 21 -2.13 15.55 6.64
CA ALA A 21 -3.30 14.84 6.11
C ALA A 21 -3.47 15.07 4.60
N LEU A 22 -3.29 16.29 4.12
CA LEU A 22 -3.32 16.63 2.70
C LEU A 22 -2.18 15.94 1.94
N GLN A 23 -0.98 15.98 2.49
CA GLN A 23 0.19 15.28 1.90
C GLN A 23 -0.06 13.77 1.80
N HIS A 24 -0.61 13.16 2.84
CA HIS A 24 -0.94 11.74 2.84
C HIS A 24 -2.04 11.42 1.82
N LEU A 25 -3.07 12.26 1.73
CA LEU A 25 -4.14 12.10 0.75
C LEU A 25 -3.60 12.12 -0.69
N ILE A 26 -2.77 13.10 -1.03
CA ILE A 26 -2.18 13.23 -2.38
C ILE A 26 -1.30 12.02 -2.70
N ALA A 27 -0.44 11.59 -1.76
CA ALA A 27 0.46 10.46 -1.96
C ALA A 27 -0.31 9.15 -2.17
N MET A 28 -1.35 8.89 -1.37
CA MET A 28 -2.14 7.65 -1.45
C MET A 28 -3.11 7.65 -2.61
N PHE A 29 -3.68 8.80 -2.98
CA PHE A 29 -4.57 8.92 -4.14
C PHE A 29 -3.85 8.53 -5.42
N GLY A 30 -2.62 9.03 -5.64
CA GLY A 30 -1.83 8.69 -6.81
C GLY A 30 -1.63 7.17 -6.95
N ALA A 31 -1.20 6.50 -5.89
CA ALA A 31 -1.02 5.05 -5.90
C ALA A 31 -2.33 4.28 -6.14
N THR A 32 -3.44 4.72 -5.49
CA THR A 32 -4.73 4.03 -5.57
C THR A 32 -5.36 4.11 -6.96
N VAL A 33 -5.09 5.19 -7.71
CA VAL A 33 -5.58 5.39 -9.08
C VAL A 33 -4.62 4.77 -10.11
N LEU A 34 -3.32 4.89 -9.91
CA LEU A 34 -2.32 4.44 -10.88
C LEU A 34 -2.30 2.92 -11.05
N VAL A 35 -2.40 2.16 -9.95
CA VAL A 35 -2.37 0.68 -10.03
C VAL A 35 -3.51 0.12 -10.88
N PRO A 36 -4.79 0.50 -10.68
CA PRO A 36 -5.87 0.05 -11.57
C PRO A 36 -5.65 0.42 -13.03
N ILE A 37 -5.21 1.65 -13.31
CA ILE A 37 -4.96 2.10 -14.68
C ILE A 37 -3.90 1.23 -15.37
N LEU A 38 -2.79 0.95 -14.69
CA LEU A 38 -1.68 0.15 -15.26
C LEU A 38 -2.04 -1.33 -15.40
N THR A 39 -2.84 -1.87 -14.51
CA THR A 39 -3.25 -3.29 -14.54
C THR A 39 -4.48 -3.52 -15.41
N GLY A 40 -5.28 -2.49 -15.68
CA GLY A 40 -6.54 -2.57 -16.41
C GLY A 40 -7.74 -2.91 -15.51
N LEU A 41 -7.59 -2.83 -14.19
CA LEU A 41 -8.69 -2.94 -13.24
C LEU A 41 -9.56 -1.66 -13.28
N ASP A 42 -10.84 -1.79 -12.91
CA ASP A 42 -11.73 -0.64 -12.81
C ASP A 42 -11.32 0.29 -11.66
N THR A 43 -11.00 1.54 -12.01
CA THR A 43 -10.53 2.54 -11.04
C THR A 43 -11.62 2.93 -10.04
N SER A 44 -12.88 2.97 -10.47
CA SER A 44 -14.00 3.33 -9.60
C SER A 44 -14.23 2.26 -8.54
N VAL A 45 -14.18 0.98 -8.94
CA VAL A 45 -14.29 -0.16 -8.02
C VAL A 45 -13.11 -0.18 -7.05
N ALA A 46 -11.90 0.09 -7.53
CA ALA A 46 -10.71 0.15 -6.67
C ALA A 46 -10.81 1.27 -5.62
N LEU A 47 -11.28 2.46 -6.00
CA LEU A 47 -11.48 3.58 -5.07
C LEU A 47 -12.54 3.28 -4.02
N VAL A 48 -13.69 2.74 -4.43
CA VAL A 48 -14.75 2.35 -3.49
C VAL A 48 -14.26 1.27 -2.53
N SER A 49 -13.56 0.26 -3.05
CA SER A 49 -12.98 -0.83 -2.23
C SER A 49 -11.95 -0.32 -1.24
N ALA A 50 -11.07 0.62 -1.65
CA ALA A 50 -10.12 1.27 -0.78
C ALA A 50 -10.80 2.07 0.33
N GLY A 51 -11.86 2.81 0.00
CA GLY A 51 -12.66 3.57 0.96
C GLY A 51 -13.33 2.66 1.98
N VAL A 52 -14.05 1.64 1.53
CA VAL A 52 -14.71 0.65 2.41
C VAL A 52 -13.69 -0.09 3.27
N GLY A 53 -12.59 -0.56 2.68
CA GLY A 53 -11.51 -1.24 3.40
C GLY A 53 -10.90 -0.35 4.49
N THR A 54 -10.68 0.92 4.19
CA THR A 54 -10.18 1.91 5.17
C THR A 54 -11.17 2.11 6.32
N LEU A 55 -12.48 2.22 6.04
CA LEU A 55 -13.49 2.35 7.08
C LEU A 55 -13.55 1.12 7.99
N ILE A 56 -13.52 -0.09 7.41
CA ILE A 56 -13.49 -1.34 8.17
C ILE A 56 -12.24 -1.39 9.05
N PHE A 57 -11.07 -1.03 8.49
CA PHE A 57 -9.81 -0.99 9.24
C PHE A 57 -9.89 -0.03 10.42
N HIS A 58 -10.42 1.18 10.23
CA HIS A 58 -10.62 2.15 11.30
C HIS A 58 -11.59 1.66 12.38
N ALA A 59 -12.65 0.95 11.99
CA ALA A 59 -13.59 0.36 12.95
C ALA A 59 -12.91 -0.73 13.80
N VAL A 60 -12.18 -1.66 13.15
CA VAL A 60 -11.46 -2.76 13.82
C VAL A 60 -10.34 -2.25 14.71
N THR A 61 -9.56 -1.27 14.26
CA THR A 61 -8.44 -0.68 15.03
C THR A 61 -8.91 0.35 16.07
N LYS A 62 -10.22 0.61 16.17
CA LYS A 62 -10.80 1.63 17.06
C LYS A 62 -10.14 3.00 16.88
N ARG A 63 -9.80 3.35 15.63
CA ARG A 63 -9.12 4.60 15.23
C ARG A 63 -7.74 4.83 15.88
N LYS A 64 -7.11 3.77 16.40
CA LYS A 64 -5.77 3.87 17.01
C LYS A 64 -4.66 4.04 15.97
N VAL A 65 -4.90 3.60 14.74
CA VAL A 65 -3.94 3.68 13.63
C VAL A 65 -4.57 4.50 12.50
N PRO A 66 -4.18 5.79 12.35
CA PRO A 66 -4.72 6.65 11.30
C PRO A 66 -4.00 6.38 9.97
N VAL A 67 -4.43 5.36 9.24
CA VAL A 67 -3.86 4.95 7.95
C VAL A 67 -4.98 4.82 6.93
N PHE A 68 -4.73 5.29 5.70
CA PHE A 68 -5.54 4.99 4.53
C PHE A 68 -5.04 3.71 3.87
N LEU A 69 -5.95 2.81 3.52
CA LEU A 69 -5.64 1.59 2.77
C LEU A 69 -5.95 1.81 1.30
N GLY A 70 -4.91 1.79 0.48
CA GLY A 70 -5.01 1.94 -0.96
C GLY A 70 -4.45 0.75 -1.72
N SER A 71 -4.35 0.88 -3.04
CA SER A 71 -3.76 -0.13 -3.91
C SER A 71 -2.27 -0.32 -3.61
N SER A 72 -1.79 -1.56 -3.72
CA SER A 72 -0.39 -1.90 -3.46
C SER A 72 0.37 -2.17 -4.75
N PHE A 73 1.47 -1.47 -4.95
CA PHE A 73 2.39 -1.72 -6.06
C PHE A 73 3.03 -3.11 -6.02
N ALA A 74 3.10 -3.74 -4.84
CA ALA A 74 3.65 -5.08 -4.69
C ALA A 74 2.83 -6.15 -5.44
N PHE A 75 1.53 -5.95 -5.60
CA PHE A 75 0.65 -6.87 -6.34
C PHE A 75 0.62 -6.59 -7.85
N MET A 76 1.11 -5.44 -8.30
CA MET A 76 1.00 -5.02 -9.69
C MET A 76 1.64 -6.02 -10.65
N GLY A 77 2.86 -6.49 -10.35
CA GLY A 77 3.55 -7.48 -11.17
C GLY A 77 2.80 -8.80 -11.27
N ALA A 78 2.25 -9.29 -10.16
CA ALA A 78 1.46 -10.51 -10.14
C ALA A 78 0.14 -10.37 -10.94
N ILE A 79 -0.55 -9.24 -10.84
CA ILE A 79 -1.77 -8.96 -11.59
C ILE A 79 -1.48 -8.92 -13.09
N ILE A 80 -0.40 -8.26 -13.52
CA ILE A 80 0.00 -8.17 -14.93
C ILE A 80 0.37 -9.56 -15.45
N ALA A 81 1.15 -10.35 -14.73
CA ALA A 81 1.54 -11.70 -15.11
C ALA A 81 0.32 -12.64 -15.28
N VAL A 82 -0.66 -12.56 -14.37
CA VAL A 82 -1.92 -13.31 -14.49
C VAL A 82 -2.72 -12.84 -15.69
N LYS A 83 -2.84 -11.54 -15.92
CA LYS A 83 -3.52 -10.96 -17.07
C LYS A 83 -2.95 -11.49 -18.40
N GLU A 84 -1.61 -11.53 -18.51
CA GLU A 84 -0.93 -12.05 -19.70
C GLU A 84 -1.14 -13.56 -19.87
N ALA A 85 -1.08 -14.33 -18.78
CA ALA A 85 -1.26 -15.78 -18.81
C ALA A 85 -2.68 -16.23 -19.18
N TYR A 86 -3.70 -15.43 -18.86
CA TYR A 86 -5.12 -15.73 -19.08
C TYR A 86 -5.79 -14.83 -20.13
N ASN A 87 -5.06 -14.43 -21.17
CA ASN A 87 -5.59 -13.67 -22.32
C ASN A 87 -6.33 -12.37 -21.95
N GLY A 88 -5.92 -11.72 -20.89
CA GLY A 88 -6.50 -10.46 -20.44
C GLY A 88 -7.63 -10.60 -19.42
N ASP A 89 -8.02 -11.81 -19.03
CA ASP A 89 -9.07 -12.03 -18.03
C ASP A 89 -8.54 -11.71 -16.62
N LEU A 90 -9.07 -10.62 -16.07
CA LEU A 90 -8.72 -10.12 -14.72
C LEU A 90 -9.48 -10.83 -13.59
N ALA A 91 -10.47 -11.67 -13.89
CA ALA A 91 -11.22 -12.41 -12.86
C ALA A 91 -10.30 -13.33 -12.05
N TYR A 92 -9.34 -13.98 -12.73
CA TYR A 92 -8.33 -14.80 -12.05
C TYR A 92 -7.41 -13.99 -11.13
N ALA A 93 -7.01 -12.80 -11.54
CA ALA A 93 -6.21 -11.91 -10.70
C ALA A 93 -7.00 -11.43 -9.47
N GLN A 94 -8.28 -11.08 -9.65
CA GLN A 94 -9.16 -10.69 -8.55
C GLN A 94 -9.37 -11.87 -7.57
N GLY A 95 -9.59 -13.08 -8.08
CA GLY A 95 -9.65 -14.31 -7.27
C GLY A 95 -8.37 -14.52 -6.46
N GLY A 96 -7.20 -14.32 -7.07
CA GLY A 96 -5.91 -14.38 -6.39
C GLY A 96 -5.78 -13.37 -5.25
N ILE A 97 -6.27 -12.14 -5.43
CA ILE A 97 -6.28 -11.10 -4.38
C ILE A 97 -7.17 -11.52 -3.20
N VAL A 98 -8.34 -12.11 -3.47
CA VAL A 98 -9.23 -12.63 -2.42
C VAL A 98 -8.54 -13.75 -1.62
N ILE A 99 -7.90 -14.70 -2.30
CA ILE A 99 -7.13 -15.76 -1.64
C ILE A 99 -6.00 -15.20 -0.81
N ALA A 100 -5.26 -14.22 -1.33
CA ALA A 100 -4.21 -13.53 -0.56
C ALA A 100 -4.78 -12.88 0.71
N GLY A 101 -5.95 -12.24 0.63
CA GLY A 101 -6.65 -11.69 1.78
C GLY A 101 -6.98 -12.73 2.83
N LEU A 102 -7.48 -13.91 2.42
CA LEU A 102 -7.75 -15.04 3.33
C LEU A 102 -6.46 -15.55 4.00
N ILE A 103 -5.37 -15.64 3.24
CA ILE A 103 -4.06 -16.02 3.79
C ILE A 103 -3.60 -15.01 4.85
N TYR A 104 -3.79 -13.70 4.64
CA TYR A 104 -3.47 -12.69 5.66
C TYR A 104 -4.30 -12.85 6.93
N VAL A 105 -5.57 -13.23 6.83
CA VAL A 105 -6.41 -13.54 8.00
C VAL A 105 -5.83 -14.74 8.76
N LEU A 106 -5.47 -15.82 8.06
CA LEU A 106 -4.81 -16.98 8.69
C LEU A 106 -3.50 -16.59 9.36
N PHE A 107 -2.66 -15.80 8.69
CA PHE A 107 -1.42 -15.27 9.28
C PHE A 107 -1.68 -14.46 10.54
N SER A 108 -2.74 -13.66 10.56
CA SER A 108 -3.12 -12.89 11.75
C SER A 108 -3.39 -13.79 12.97
N PHE A 109 -4.08 -14.91 12.78
CA PHE A 109 -4.29 -15.90 13.84
C PHE A 109 -2.98 -16.57 14.30
N VAL A 110 -2.09 -16.89 13.36
CA VAL A 110 -0.78 -17.47 13.65
C VAL A 110 0.06 -16.48 14.48
N ILE A 111 0.11 -15.22 14.07
CA ILE A 111 0.84 -14.15 14.78
C ILE A 111 0.30 -13.96 16.19
N LYS A 112 -1.03 -14.01 16.37
CA LYS A 112 -1.66 -13.89 17.67
C LYS A 112 -1.27 -15.02 18.63
N LYS A 113 -1.03 -16.23 18.10
CA LYS A 113 -0.60 -17.40 18.91
C LYS A 113 0.90 -17.43 19.19
N ILE A 114 1.72 -17.07 18.22
CA ILE A 114 3.19 -17.24 18.28
C ILE A 114 3.87 -15.99 18.85
N GLY A 115 3.24 -14.81 18.68
CA GLY A 115 3.80 -13.51 19.08
C GLY A 115 4.63 -12.84 17.98
N MET A 116 4.89 -11.54 18.19
CA MET A 116 5.61 -10.70 17.22
C MET A 116 7.12 -10.94 17.17
N ASP A 117 7.69 -11.56 18.20
CA ASP A 117 9.15 -11.72 18.31
C ASP A 117 9.68 -12.71 17.28
N LEU A 118 8.91 -13.74 16.94
CA LEU A 118 9.27 -14.68 15.89
C LEU A 118 9.34 -13.99 14.53
N ILE A 119 8.36 -13.12 14.24
CA ILE A 119 8.32 -12.38 12.97
C ILE A 119 9.50 -11.44 12.84
N LYS A 120 9.84 -10.70 13.89
CA LYS A 120 11.01 -9.82 13.92
C LYS A 120 12.32 -10.58 13.71
N LYS A 121 12.37 -11.84 14.14
CA LYS A 121 13.54 -12.71 13.96
C LYS A 121 13.70 -13.14 12.50
N TYR A 122 12.60 -13.49 11.81
CA TYR A 122 12.63 -13.97 10.43
C TYR A 122 12.52 -12.86 9.38
N LEU A 123 11.90 -11.72 9.74
CA LEU A 123 11.78 -10.53 8.89
C LEU A 123 12.48 -9.33 9.56
N PRO A 124 13.80 -9.33 9.63
CA PRO A 124 14.55 -8.20 10.18
C PRO A 124 14.42 -6.98 9.23
N ALA A 125 14.60 -5.79 9.78
CA ALA A 125 14.37 -4.51 9.07
C ALA A 125 15.16 -4.39 7.75
N HIS A 126 16.35 -4.96 7.67
CA HIS A 126 17.15 -4.92 6.43
C HIS A 126 16.55 -5.74 5.30
N VAL A 127 15.88 -6.86 5.58
CA VAL A 127 15.15 -7.66 4.58
C VAL A 127 13.95 -6.89 4.06
N ILE A 128 13.17 -6.28 4.97
CA ILE A 128 12.02 -5.44 4.61
C ILE A 128 12.48 -4.25 3.77
N GLY A 129 13.58 -3.58 4.15
CA GLY A 129 14.17 -2.48 3.40
C GLY A 129 14.58 -2.87 1.98
N ALA A 130 15.24 -4.02 1.82
CA ALA A 130 15.62 -4.54 0.51
C ALA A 130 14.40 -4.83 -0.38
N MET A 131 13.32 -5.41 0.18
CA MET A 131 12.08 -5.65 -0.56
C MET A 131 11.43 -4.34 -1.04
N ILE A 132 11.41 -3.31 -0.20
CA ILE A 132 10.87 -1.99 -0.57
C ILE A 132 11.68 -1.37 -1.72
N ILE A 133 13.00 -1.47 -1.67
CA ILE A 133 13.89 -1.00 -2.74
C ILE A 133 13.59 -1.73 -4.06
N VAL A 134 13.46 -3.04 -4.04
CA VAL A 134 13.13 -3.84 -5.23
C VAL A 134 11.79 -3.43 -5.83
N ILE A 135 10.76 -3.24 -5.00
CA ILE A 135 9.44 -2.75 -5.45
C ILE A 135 9.58 -1.37 -6.12
N GLY A 136 10.34 -0.46 -5.50
CA GLY A 136 10.59 0.87 -6.06
C GLY A 136 11.33 0.82 -7.41
N LEU A 137 12.36 -0.01 -7.52
CA LEU A 137 13.13 -0.17 -8.76
C LEU A 137 12.29 -0.77 -9.90
N ASN A 138 11.37 -1.68 -9.61
CA ASN A 138 10.45 -2.23 -10.60
C ASN A 138 9.47 -1.19 -11.17
N LEU A 139 9.26 -0.06 -10.49
CA LEU A 139 8.42 1.04 -10.98
C LEU A 139 9.18 2.04 -11.87
N VAL A 140 10.52 2.01 -11.88
CA VAL A 140 11.34 2.94 -12.67
C VAL A 140 11.03 2.87 -14.18
N PRO A 141 10.93 1.68 -14.82
CA PRO A 141 10.58 1.60 -16.24
C PRO A 141 9.20 2.22 -16.54
N VAL A 142 8.23 2.05 -15.65
CA VAL A 142 6.89 2.62 -15.78
C VAL A 142 6.96 4.15 -15.73
N ALA A 143 7.66 4.70 -14.73
CA ALA A 143 7.84 6.14 -14.57
C ALA A 143 8.55 6.77 -15.78
N VAL A 144 9.63 6.14 -16.26
CA VAL A 144 10.36 6.59 -17.45
C VAL A 144 9.48 6.51 -18.72
N GLY A 145 8.69 5.44 -18.86
CA GLY A 145 7.74 5.30 -19.97
C GLY A 145 6.70 6.43 -19.97
N MET A 146 6.11 6.75 -18.84
CA MET A 146 5.14 7.84 -18.71
C MET A 146 5.77 9.22 -18.96
N ALA A 147 7.00 9.45 -18.49
CA ALA A 147 7.73 10.69 -18.71
C ALA A 147 8.06 10.90 -20.19
N ARG A 148 8.40 9.86 -20.94
CA ARG A 148 8.69 9.94 -22.39
C ARG A 148 7.47 10.32 -23.23
N VAL A 149 6.28 9.92 -22.80
CA VAL A 149 5.03 10.24 -23.54
C VAL A 149 4.62 11.70 -23.37
N ASN A 150 4.93 12.30 -22.21
CA ASN A 150 4.56 13.69 -21.89
C ASN A 150 5.72 14.44 -21.23
N ILE A 151 6.78 14.70 -22.00
CA ILE A 151 7.99 15.42 -21.51
C ILE A 151 7.63 16.77 -20.89
N LEU A 152 6.63 17.48 -21.42
CA LEU A 152 6.16 18.78 -20.90
C LEU A 152 5.48 18.69 -19.53
N LEU A 153 5.00 17.51 -19.13
CA LEU A 153 4.34 17.28 -17.84
C LEU A 153 5.28 16.59 -16.83
N ALA A 154 6.47 16.18 -17.25
CA ALA A 154 7.45 15.48 -16.44
C ALA A 154 8.46 16.42 -15.76
N VAL A 155 8.44 17.70 -16.12
CA VAL A 155 9.20 18.81 -15.52
C VAL A 155 8.25 19.67 -14.72
#